data_dee52efd9abf34b109276fbc48ade792
#
_entry.id   dee52efd9abf34b109276fbc48ade792
#
_cell.length_a   1.000
_cell.length_b   1.000
_cell.length_c   1.000
_cell.angle_alpha   90.00
_cell.angle_beta   90.00
_cell.angle_gamma   90.00
#
_symmetry.space_group_name_H-M   'P 1'
#
loop_
_entity.id
_entity.type
_entity.pdbx_description
1 polymer ?
#
loop_
_entity_poly.entity_id
_entity_poly.type
_entity_poly.pdbx_seq_one_letter_code
_entity_poly.pdbx_strand_id
1 'polypeptide(L)'
;VLRLTRLRGLVSRAKQYVSELYSYYVPPFRVNTINLTEIELLSVINDIYKKTFVNARWFRLDKNYYTTGYETFKKIIEWDWTDTRKYITDVFDCDDFATYFKARMAIEFNINAIAIVLDYSSAHAYNIVILKDCSGVKWYIYEPQTDQLFEFEKRDTKYYAMRDYVIIL
;
A
#
# COMPACT_ATOMS: atom_id res chain seq x y z
N VAL A 1 6.58 25.44 -45.71
CA VAL A 1 5.72 25.83 -44.59
C VAL A 1 4.94 24.61 -44.06
N LEU A 2 4.25 23.83 -44.89
CA LEU A 2 3.45 22.65 -44.48
C LEU A 2 4.26 21.53 -43.81
N ARG A 3 5.53 21.31 -44.16
CA ARG A 3 6.40 20.30 -43.51
C ARG A 3 6.78 20.69 -42.09
N LEU A 4 7.03 21.96 -41.82
CA LEU A 4 7.40 22.46 -40.49
C LEU A 4 6.24 22.40 -39.48
N THR A 5 5.00 22.66 -39.94
CA THR A 5 3.81 22.55 -39.12
C THR A 5 3.50 21.10 -38.73
N ARG A 6 3.68 20.15 -39.66
CA ARG A 6 3.54 18.70 -39.39
C ARG A 6 4.60 18.21 -38.36
N LEU A 7 5.86 18.67 -38.54
CA LEU A 7 6.93 18.30 -37.61
C LEU A 7 6.67 18.85 -36.16
N ARG A 8 6.22 20.10 -36.07
CA ARG A 8 5.84 20.70 -34.77
C ARG A 8 4.69 19.96 -34.09
N GLY A 9 3.69 19.52 -34.87
CA GLY A 9 2.59 18.70 -34.36
C GLY A 9 3.04 17.33 -33.83
N LEU A 10 3.97 16.67 -34.54
CA LEU A 10 4.54 15.39 -34.10
C LEU A 10 5.38 15.53 -32.80
N VAL A 11 6.21 16.58 -32.72
CA VAL A 11 7.01 16.88 -31.53
C VAL A 11 6.11 17.20 -30.33
N SER A 12 5.01 17.94 -30.54
CA SER A 12 4.06 18.24 -29.46
C SER A 12 3.39 16.99 -28.93
N ARG A 13 2.92 16.08 -29.82
CA ARG A 13 2.32 14.79 -29.40
C ARG A 13 3.33 13.88 -28.71
N ALA A 14 4.56 13.81 -29.19
CA ALA A 14 5.60 13.04 -28.54
C ALA A 14 5.92 13.58 -27.12
N LYS A 15 5.98 14.90 -26.96
CA LYS A 15 6.16 15.53 -25.63
C LYS A 15 4.99 15.23 -24.70
N GLN A 16 3.76 15.30 -25.20
CA GLN A 16 2.57 14.95 -24.42
C GLN A 16 2.61 13.48 -23.99
N TYR A 17 2.89 12.57 -24.91
CA TYR A 17 2.99 11.14 -24.63
C TYR A 17 4.10 10.81 -23.60
N VAL A 18 5.27 11.43 -23.72
CA VAL A 18 6.36 11.29 -22.76
C VAL A 18 5.95 11.86 -21.39
N SER A 19 5.23 12.98 -21.34
CA SER A 19 4.72 13.57 -20.11
C SER A 19 3.68 12.67 -19.43
N GLU A 20 2.79 12.06 -20.20
CA GLU A 20 1.80 11.10 -19.70
C GLU A 20 2.47 9.83 -19.16
N LEU A 21 3.44 9.26 -19.90
CA LEU A 21 4.24 8.14 -19.41
C LEU A 21 5.02 8.51 -18.15
N TYR A 22 5.62 9.69 -18.10
CA TYR A 22 6.38 10.15 -16.94
C TYR A 22 5.48 10.27 -15.71
N SER A 23 4.28 10.84 -15.83
CA SER A 23 3.31 10.97 -14.72
C SER A 23 2.78 9.61 -14.24
N TYR A 24 2.78 8.60 -15.10
CA TYR A 24 2.44 7.23 -14.74
C TYR A 24 3.52 6.53 -13.91
N TYR A 25 4.80 6.79 -14.22
CA TYR A 25 5.94 6.14 -13.55
C TYR A 25 6.56 6.97 -12.42
N VAL A 26 6.33 8.27 -12.39
CA VAL A 26 6.89 9.17 -11.38
C VAL A 26 5.76 9.91 -10.67
N PRO A 27 5.57 9.71 -9.37
CA PRO A 27 4.52 10.39 -8.63
C PRO A 27 4.69 11.92 -8.72
N PRO A 28 3.61 12.67 -8.99
CA PRO A 28 3.66 14.13 -9.13
C PRO A 28 3.78 14.87 -7.79
N PHE A 29 4.11 14.13 -6.73
CA PHE A 29 4.25 14.64 -5.35
C PHE A 29 5.46 14.00 -4.67
N ARG A 30 5.93 14.68 -3.62
CA ARG A 30 7.00 14.14 -2.77
C ARG A 30 6.42 13.42 -1.57
N VAL A 31 7.04 12.31 -1.22
CA VAL A 31 6.74 11.56 -0.01
C VAL A 31 7.89 11.75 0.97
N ASN A 32 7.58 12.29 2.14
CA ASN A 32 8.51 12.34 3.25
C ASN A 32 8.29 11.10 4.11
N THR A 33 9.30 10.28 4.22
CA THR A 33 9.26 9.10 5.09
C THR A 33 9.59 9.47 6.53
N ILE A 34 8.93 8.80 7.46
CA ILE A 34 9.05 8.98 8.90
C ILE A 34 9.49 7.63 9.49
N ASN A 35 10.54 7.64 10.28
CA ASN A 35 10.96 6.43 10.99
C ASN A 35 9.98 6.08 12.11
N LEU A 36 9.59 4.81 12.18
CA LEU A 36 8.87 4.25 13.34
C LEU A 36 9.88 3.79 14.38
N THR A 37 9.71 4.26 15.60
CA THR A 37 10.47 3.74 16.74
C THR A 37 10.00 2.32 17.08
N GLU A 38 10.86 1.53 17.73
CA GLU A 38 10.49 0.20 18.20
C GLU A 38 9.28 0.24 19.15
N ILE A 39 9.20 1.25 20.01
CA ILE A 39 8.07 1.43 20.94
C ILE A 39 6.76 1.65 20.17
N GLU A 40 6.77 2.49 19.13
CA GLU A 40 5.59 2.74 18.29
C GLU A 40 5.15 1.48 17.54
N LEU A 41 6.10 0.75 16.99
CA LEU A 41 5.80 -0.51 16.31
C LEU A 41 5.21 -1.55 17.25
N LEU A 42 5.80 -1.74 18.42
CA LEU A 42 5.27 -2.65 19.45
C LEU A 42 3.90 -2.22 19.95
N SER A 43 3.63 -0.92 20.05
CA SER A 43 2.31 -0.40 20.41
C SER A 43 1.25 -0.80 19.39
N VAL A 44 1.56 -0.69 18.09
CA VAL A 44 0.66 -1.13 17.00
C VAL A 44 0.43 -2.64 17.07
N ILE A 45 1.48 -3.43 17.21
CA ILE A 45 1.36 -4.90 17.31
C ILE A 45 0.46 -5.28 18.49
N ASN A 46 0.66 -4.65 19.65
CA ASN A 46 -0.15 -4.90 20.83
C ASN A 46 -1.61 -4.47 20.65
N ASP A 47 -1.88 -3.37 19.95
CA ASP A 47 -3.24 -2.93 19.64
C ASP A 47 -3.96 -3.93 18.72
N ILE A 48 -3.26 -4.43 17.69
CA ILE A 48 -3.80 -5.47 16.82
C ILE A 48 -4.15 -6.73 17.63
N TYR A 49 -3.26 -7.22 18.47
CA TYR A 49 -3.53 -8.39 19.34
C TYR A 49 -4.72 -8.18 20.26
N LYS A 50 -4.83 -7.00 20.88
CA LYS A 50 -5.96 -6.68 21.76
C LYS A 50 -7.29 -6.67 21.02
N LYS A 51 -7.32 -6.17 19.79
CA LYS A 51 -8.54 -6.06 18.99
C LYS A 51 -8.97 -7.39 18.38
N THR A 52 -8.04 -8.27 18.06
CA THR A 52 -8.34 -9.54 17.42
C THR A 52 -8.52 -10.70 18.39
N PHE A 53 -8.01 -10.59 19.63
CA PHE A 53 -8.09 -11.61 20.67
C PHE A 53 -7.54 -12.99 20.27
N VAL A 54 -6.61 -13.05 19.34
CA VAL A 54 -6.02 -14.30 18.84
C VAL A 54 -4.50 -14.26 18.88
N ASN A 55 -3.89 -15.44 18.92
CA ASN A 55 -2.45 -15.59 18.79
C ASN A 55 -2.07 -15.50 17.31
N ALA A 56 -1.87 -14.29 16.83
CA ALA A 56 -1.34 -14.09 15.50
C ALA A 56 0.17 -14.37 15.46
N ARG A 57 0.65 -14.88 14.33
CA ARG A 57 2.08 -15.01 14.08
C ARG A 57 2.58 -13.79 13.32
N TRP A 58 3.61 -13.15 13.87
CA TRP A 58 4.28 -12.02 13.26
C TRP A 58 5.67 -12.39 12.78
N PHE A 59 5.94 -12.07 11.53
CA PHE A 59 7.27 -12.15 10.94
C PHE A 59 7.74 -10.75 10.60
N ARG A 60 8.84 -10.34 11.20
CA ARG A 60 9.50 -9.07 10.89
C ARG A 60 10.64 -9.35 9.94
N LEU A 61 10.63 -8.67 8.79
CA LEU A 61 11.67 -8.80 7.76
C LEU A 61 12.80 -7.80 7.97
N ASP A 62 12.51 -6.63 8.54
CA ASP A 62 13.43 -5.51 8.69
C ASP A 62 13.67 -5.14 10.15
N LYS A 63 14.79 -4.48 10.40
CA LYS A 63 15.11 -3.89 11.70
C LYS A 63 14.47 -2.51 11.87
N ASN A 64 14.43 -1.72 10.81
CA ASN A 64 13.91 -0.35 10.82
C ASN A 64 12.73 -0.25 9.86
N TYR A 65 11.69 0.46 10.29
CA TYR A 65 10.48 0.66 9.51
C TYR A 65 10.23 2.13 9.26
N TYR A 66 9.89 2.41 7.99
CA TYR A 66 9.62 3.75 7.51
C TYR A 66 8.19 3.83 7.00
N THR A 67 7.52 4.92 7.32
CA THR A 67 6.12 5.19 6.97
C THR A 67 5.94 6.63 6.52
N THR A 68 4.70 7.05 6.32
CA THR A 68 4.30 8.43 6.04
C THR A 68 3.00 8.78 6.76
N GLY A 69 2.54 10.03 6.62
CA GLY A 69 1.25 10.47 7.18
C GLY A 69 0.06 10.02 6.35
N TYR A 70 -1.12 10.01 6.97
CA TYR A 70 -2.38 9.54 6.39
C TYR A 70 -2.73 10.24 5.05
N GLU A 71 -2.69 11.57 5.01
CA GLU A 71 -3.03 12.33 3.79
C GLU A 71 -2.03 12.11 2.65
N THR A 72 -0.75 11.89 2.98
CA THR A 72 0.26 11.53 1.98
C THR A 72 0.02 10.13 1.45
N PHE A 73 -0.35 9.19 2.32
CA PHE A 73 -0.64 7.82 1.93
C PHE A 73 -1.88 7.74 1.02
N LYS A 74 -2.90 8.54 1.27
CA LYS A 74 -4.05 8.65 0.35
C LYS A 74 -3.65 9.08 -1.06
N LYS A 75 -2.77 10.08 -1.20
CA LYS A 75 -2.23 10.47 -2.51
C LYS A 75 -1.44 9.34 -3.18
N ILE A 76 -0.74 8.53 -2.38
CA ILE A 76 -0.04 7.35 -2.90
C ILE A 76 -1.04 6.35 -3.48
N ILE A 77 -2.12 6.02 -2.76
CA ILE A 77 -3.15 5.11 -3.23
C ILE A 77 -3.79 5.64 -4.53
N GLU A 78 -4.16 6.92 -4.57
CA GLU A 78 -4.74 7.55 -5.77
C GLU A 78 -3.80 7.52 -7.00
N TRP A 79 -2.49 7.48 -6.78
CA TRP A 79 -1.49 7.38 -7.84
C TRP A 79 -1.12 5.94 -8.16
N ASP A 80 -1.18 5.04 -7.20
CA ASP A 80 -0.83 3.64 -7.38
C ASP A 80 -1.84 2.96 -8.32
N TRP A 81 -1.36 2.05 -9.13
CA TRP A 81 -2.16 1.36 -10.13
C TRP A 81 -2.19 -0.17 -9.90
N THR A 82 -1.96 -0.60 -8.65
CA THR A 82 -2.03 -2.01 -8.28
C THR A 82 -3.43 -2.58 -8.53
N ASP A 83 -4.47 -1.83 -8.20
CA ASP A 83 -5.89 -2.15 -8.40
C ASP A 83 -6.28 -2.39 -9.86
N THR A 84 -5.54 -1.81 -10.80
CA THR A 84 -5.79 -1.98 -12.24
C THR A 84 -5.32 -3.34 -12.80
N ARG A 85 -4.60 -4.12 -11.98
CA ARG A 85 -4.14 -5.46 -12.35
C ARG A 85 -5.31 -6.43 -12.44
N LYS A 86 -5.24 -7.34 -13.43
CA LYS A 86 -6.26 -8.36 -13.57
C LYS A 86 -6.05 -9.47 -12.53
N TYR A 87 -7.08 -9.75 -11.75
CA TYR A 87 -7.12 -10.93 -10.88
C TYR A 87 -7.12 -12.22 -11.72
N ILE A 88 -6.24 -13.15 -11.41
CA ILE A 88 -6.13 -14.46 -12.06
C ILE A 88 -5.92 -15.49 -10.93
N THR A 89 -6.93 -16.29 -10.66
CA THR A 89 -6.90 -17.34 -9.61
C THR A 89 -5.64 -18.19 -9.70
N ASP A 90 -5.00 -18.43 -8.56
CA ASP A 90 -3.76 -19.21 -8.40
C ASP A 90 -2.53 -18.70 -9.18
N VAL A 91 -2.59 -17.48 -9.79
CA VAL A 91 -1.50 -16.91 -10.59
C VAL A 91 -1.18 -15.48 -10.17
N PHE A 92 -2.19 -14.64 -10.02
CA PHE A 92 -2.09 -13.28 -9.50
C PHE A 92 -3.40 -12.97 -8.77
N ASP A 93 -3.49 -13.44 -7.55
CA ASP A 93 -4.68 -13.31 -6.71
C ASP A 93 -4.41 -12.48 -5.43
N CYS A 94 -5.19 -12.63 -4.38
CA CYS A 94 -5.18 -11.68 -3.27
C CYS A 94 -3.82 -11.54 -2.56
N ASP A 95 -3.06 -12.62 -2.41
CA ASP A 95 -1.73 -12.56 -1.76
C ASP A 95 -0.68 -11.93 -2.68
N ASP A 96 -0.79 -12.12 -3.99
CA ASP A 96 0.06 -11.44 -4.98
C ASP A 96 -0.23 -9.94 -5.03
N PHE A 97 -1.49 -9.53 -4.99
CA PHE A 97 -1.86 -8.12 -4.86
C PHE A 97 -1.24 -7.49 -3.61
N ALA A 98 -1.39 -8.15 -2.45
CA ALA A 98 -0.85 -7.65 -1.18
C ALA A 98 0.69 -7.59 -1.19
N THR A 99 1.35 -8.59 -1.77
CA THR A 99 2.81 -8.66 -1.91
C THR A 99 3.33 -7.61 -2.88
N TYR A 100 2.67 -7.47 -4.03
CA TYR A 100 3.05 -6.51 -5.06
C TYR A 100 2.94 -5.08 -4.55
N PHE A 101 1.83 -4.74 -3.87
CA PHE A 101 1.65 -3.41 -3.27
C PHE A 101 2.75 -3.11 -2.23
N LYS A 102 3.02 -4.03 -1.29
CA LYS A 102 4.11 -3.86 -0.31
C LYS A 102 5.45 -3.59 -1.01
N ALA A 103 5.79 -4.36 -2.03
CA ALA A 103 7.04 -4.21 -2.76
C ALA A 103 7.11 -2.86 -3.50
N ARG A 104 6.03 -2.42 -4.12
CA ARG A 104 5.96 -1.10 -4.78
C ARG A 104 6.17 0.04 -3.80
N MET A 105 5.53 0.00 -2.64
CA MET A 105 5.69 1.04 -1.62
C MET A 105 7.14 1.15 -1.15
N ALA A 106 7.82 0.02 -1.01
CA ALA A 106 9.24 0.01 -0.64
C ALA A 106 10.14 0.58 -1.77
N ILE A 107 9.88 0.22 -3.02
CA ILE A 107 10.67 0.63 -4.18
C ILE A 107 10.46 2.11 -4.51
N GLU A 108 9.19 2.54 -4.62
CA GLU A 108 8.85 3.87 -5.12
C GLU A 108 8.96 4.96 -4.03
N PHE A 109 8.67 4.61 -2.78
CA PHE A 109 8.52 5.59 -1.71
C PHE A 109 9.42 5.34 -0.49
N ASN A 110 10.21 4.26 -0.46
CA ASN A 110 10.97 3.82 0.72
C ASN A 110 10.06 3.61 1.96
N ILE A 111 8.83 3.16 1.75
CA ILE A 111 7.88 2.82 2.81
C ILE A 111 7.84 1.31 2.94
N ASN A 112 8.30 0.78 4.08
CA ASN A 112 8.29 -0.66 4.40
C ASN A 112 7.41 -1.00 5.62
N ALA A 113 6.78 -0.01 6.26
CA ALA A 113 5.84 -0.21 7.35
C ALA A 113 4.44 -0.65 6.85
N ILE A 114 4.45 -1.60 5.91
CA ILE A 114 3.28 -2.24 5.31
C ILE A 114 3.43 -3.74 5.48
N ALA A 115 2.47 -4.36 6.12
CA ALA A 115 2.44 -5.80 6.32
C ALA A 115 1.54 -6.50 5.29
N ILE A 116 1.88 -7.73 4.95
CA ILE A 116 0.97 -8.67 4.29
C ILE A 116 0.25 -9.43 5.38
N VAL A 117 -1.06 -9.53 5.29
CA VAL A 117 -1.91 -10.37 6.15
C VAL A 117 -2.40 -11.55 5.34
N LEU A 118 -2.09 -12.76 5.81
CA LEU A 118 -2.69 -13.98 5.29
C LEU A 118 -3.77 -14.41 6.29
N ASP A 119 -5.01 -14.06 6.02
CA ASP A 119 -6.16 -14.31 6.88
C ASP A 119 -6.85 -15.63 6.49
N TYR A 120 -6.45 -16.70 7.12
CA TYR A 120 -7.00 -18.03 6.87
C TYR A 120 -8.49 -18.14 7.26
N SER A 121 -8.95 -17.33 8.21
CA SER A 121 -10.35 -17.32 8.63
C SER A 121 -11.30 -16.72 7.59
N SER A 122 -10.78 -15.90 6.68
CA SER A 122 -11.51 -15.31 5.57
C SER A 122 -11.13 -15.89 4.22
N ALA A 123 -10.11 -16.78 4.16
CA ALA A 123 -9.46 -17.23 2.94
C ALA A 123 -9.09 -16.06 2.02
N HIS A 124 -8.46 -15.01 2.62
CA HIS A 124 -8.14 -13.75 1.96
C HIS A 124 -6.79 -13.21 2.41
N ALA A 125 -6.13 -12.46 1.52
CA ALA A 125 -4.91 -11.74 1.82
C ALA A 125 -5.05 -10.27 1.47
N TYR A 126 -4.48 -9.40 2.30
CA TYR A 126 -4.56 -7.95 2.19
C TYR A 126 -3.38 -7.30 2.94
N ASN A 127 -3.36 -5.99 3.04
CA ASN A 127 -2.30 -5.28 3.76
C ASN A 127 -2.78 -4.67 5.08
N ILE A 128 -1.89 -4.60 6.06
CA ILE A 128 -1.96 -3.64 7.15
C ILE A 128 -0.95 -2.55 6.85
N VAL A 129 -1.40 -1.31 6.94
CA VAL A 129 -0.58 -0.11 6.74
C VAL A 129 -0.45 0.62 8.07
N ILE A 130 0.79 0.86 8.49
CA ILE A 130 1.08 1.63 9.71
C ILE A 130 1.44 3.04 9.27
N LEU A 131 0.67 4.04 9.69
CA LEU A 131 0.84 5.44 9.35
C LEU A 131 1.17 6.27 10.59
N LYS A 132 1.93 7.34 10.41
CA LYS A 132 2.35 8.22 11.49
C LYS A 132 2.20 9.68 11.09
N ASP A 133 1.48 10.44 11.88
CA ASP A 133 1.32 11.88 11.74
C ASP A 133 1.45 12.59 13.10
N CYS A 134 1.11 13.88 13.18
CA CYS A 134 1.17 14.66 14.42
C CYS A 134 0.23 14.13 15.52
N SER A 135 -0.79 13.34 15.18
CA SER A 135 -1.71 12.70 16.15
C SER A 135 -1.18 11.39 16.72
N GLY A 136 -0.06 10.89 16.20
CA GLY A 136 0.58 9.65 16.61
C GLY A 136 0.61 8.58 15.54
N VAL A 137 0.77 7.32 15.96
CA VAL A 137 0.84 6.16 15.06
C VAL A 137 -0.49 5.42 15.09
N LYS A 138 -1.00 5.10 13.90
CA LYS A 138 -2.22 4.31 13.69
C LYS A 138 -1.99 3.26 12.63
N TRP A 139 -2.80 2.22 12.65
CA TRP A 139 -2.81 1.20 11.61
C TRP A 139 -4.18 1.09 10.97
N TYR A 140 -4.17 0.68 9.71
CA TYR A 140 -5.36 0.55 8.86
C TYR A 140 -5.28 -0.76 8.09
N ILE A 141 -6.44 -1.31 7.77
CA ILE A 141 -6.55 -2.36 6.74
C ILE A 141 -6.58 -1.68 5.39
N TYR A 142 -5.81 -2.19 4.46
CA TYR A 142 -5.78 -1.74 3.07
C TYR A 142 -6.01 -2.90 2.11
N GLU A 143 -6.99 -2.74 1.24
CA GLU A 143 -7.33 -3.68 0.19
C GLU A 143 -6.74 -3.23 -1.15
N PRO A 144 -5.62 -3.84 -1.61
CA PRO A 144 -4.93 -3.39 -2.82
C PRO A 144 -5.66 -3.70 -4.13
N GLN A 145 -6.73 -4.48 -4.09
CA GLN A 145 -7.57 -4.75 -5.27
C GLN A 145 -8.61 -3.68 -5.54
N THR A 146 -8.91 -2.84 -4.55
CA THR A 146 -10.01 -1.85 -4.61
C THR A 146 -9.65 -0.49 -4.02
N ASP A 147 -8.39 -0.30 -3.62
CA ASP A 147 -7.87 0.92 -2.97
C ASP A 147 -8.60 1.35 -1.69
N GLN A 148 -9.27 0.40 -1.06
CA GLN A 148 -10.00 0.69 0.17
C GLN A 148 -9.05 0.71 1.38
N LEU A 149 -9.03 1.86 2.06
CA LEU A 149 -8.29 2.07 3.31
C LEU A 149 -9.28 2.35 4.45
N PHE A 150 -9.29 1.52 5.48
CA PHE A 150 -10.26 1.63 6.56
C PHE A 150 -9.70 1.18 7.92
N GLU A 151 -10.31 1.69 8.99
CA GLU A 151 -10.03 1.29 10.36
C GLU A 151 -10.58 -0.11 10.63
N PHE A 152 -9.95 -0.84 11.54
CA PHE A 152 -10.33 -2.20 11.92
C PHE A 152 -11.82 -2.33 12.31
N GLU A 153 -12.35 -1.35 12.99
CA GLU A 153 -13.74 -1.32 13.45
C GLU A 153 -14.77 -1.21 12.32
N LYS A 154 -14.34 -0.74 11.16
CA LYS A 154 -15.20 -0.56 9.97
C LYS A 154 -15.10 -1.71 8.97
N ARG A 155 -14.34 -2.76 9.29
CA ARG A 155 -14.12 -3.89 8.40
C ARG A 155 -15.39 -4.71 8.18
N ASP A 156 -15.53 -5.26 7.00
CA ASP A 156 -16.45 -6.36 6.75
C ASP A 156 -15.83 -7.66 7.27
N THR A 157 -16.41 -8.22 8.33
CA THR A 157 -15.90 -9.44 8.99
C THR A 157 -16.00 -10.70 8.14
N LYS A 158 -16.67 -10.65 7.01
CA LYS A 158 -16.70 -11.73 6.03
C LYS A 158 -15.36 -11.87 5.32
N TYR A 159 -14.72 -10.73 4.99
CA TYR A 159 -13.47 -10.69 4.21
C TYR A 159 -12.24 -10.38 5.06
N TYR A 160 -12.42 -9.78 6.24
CA TYR A 160 -11.34 -9.36 7.13
C TYR A 160 -11.60 -9.82 8.56
N ALA A 161 -11.77 -11.13 8.75
CA ALA A 161 -12.19 -11.69 10.04
C ALA A 161 -11.09 -11.59 11.10
N MET A 162 -9.83 -11.80 10.73
CA MET A 162 -8.66 -11.77 11.60
C MET A 162 -8.81 -12.64 12.87
N ARG A 163 -9.22 -13.90 12.68
CA ARG A 163 -9.34 -14.89 13.77
C ARG A 163 -8.21 -15.92 13.77
N ASP A 164 -7.72 -16.25 12.57
CA ASP A 164 -6.58 -17.13 12.34
C ASP A 164 -5.80 -16.52 11.16
N TYR A 165 -4.64 -15.93 11.45
CA TYR A 165 -3.89 -15.17 10.45
C TYR A 165 -2.40 -15.10 10.75
N VAL A 166 -1.64 -14.79 9.71
CA VAL A 166 -0.21 -14.50 9.77
C VAL A 166 0.02 -13.07 9.26
N ILE A 167 0.90 -12.34 9.91
CA ILE A 167 1.34 -11.00 9.47
C ILE A 167 2.82 -11.04 9.12
N ILE A 168 3.17 -10.56 7.93
CA ILE A 168 4.54 -10.44 7.43
C ILE A 168 4.82 -8.94 7.21
N LEU A 169 5.60 -8.34 8.13
CA LEU A 169 5.95 -6.92 8.10
C LEU A 169 7.35 -6.69 7.57
#